data_cc2d4e61a9247bab5451983cf0515ded
#
_entry.id   cc2d4e61a9247bab5451983cf0515ded
#
_cell.length_a   1.000
_cell.length_b   1.000
_cell.length_c   1.000
_cell.angle_alpha   90.00
_cell.angle_beta   90.00
_cell.angle_gamma   90.00
#
_symmetry.space_group_name_H-M   'P 1'
#
loop_
_entity.id
_entity.type
_entity.pdbx_description
1 polymer ?
#
loop_
_entity_poly.entity_id
_entity_poly.type
_entity_poly.pdbx_seq_one_letter_code
_entity_poly.pdbx_strand_id
1 'polypeptide(L)'
;MTLLVDRLRSGGLIATYQCQSACPHCLYRGGPGRSPDYVSQEMAAACFAKALSLGCASMHVGGGEPLADPLGLAGVLAAAAETGMHLEYVETSASWYDDADEAVELLAELRSMGLSSLLVSLSPMHNGFVPLRKTLGVIEAARAAGVAVFPWQEHFLADVQAFDPEATHPFAAYLDRFGPDYPAEILRRTWIHLGGRAFDLFAPVLGRKPVEAILAEASADCRRELSDASHFHMDLYGDYVPGLCSGLACRADDLGAPLDPERYPILTTLAESGISGFYEYAASLEEYQPLPGGYVNKCELCQDIRRHLTERGWFESTELAPVEFYAAL
;
A
#
# COMPACT_ATOMS: atom_id res chain seq x y z
N MET A 1 6.36 26.61 -7.49
CA MET A 1 5.79 25.88 -8.66
C MET A 1 4.84 24.84 -8.15
N THR A 2 3.60 24.82 -8.63
CA THR A 2 2.55 23.87 -8.24
C THR A 2 2.93 22.43 -8.59
N LEU A 3 2.51 21.44 -7.81
CA LEU A 3 2.74 20.02 -8.08
C LEU A 3 1.97 19.61 -9.35
N LEU A 4 2.63 18.93 -10.26
CA LEU A 4 2.07 18.40 -11.49
C LEU A 4 2.43 16.92 -11.64
N VAL A 5 1.42 16.09 -11.88
CA VAL A 5 1.56 14.68 -12.28
C VAL A 5 0.85 14.52 -13.62
N ASP A 6 1.59 14.65 -14.70
CA ASP A 6 1.05 14.65 -16.07
C ASP A 6 1.35 13.36 -16.86
N ARG A 7 2.07 12.43 -16.23
CA ARG A 7 2.42 11.14 -16.82
C ARG A 7 2.48 10.04 -15.78
N LEU A 8 1.84 8.92 -16.07
CA LEU A 8 1.88 7.71 -15.27
C LEU A 8 2.62 6.58 -16.00
N ARG A 9 3.35 5.72 -15.28
CA ARG A 9 4.16 4.65 -15.88
C ARG A 9 3.69 3.25 -15.51
N SER A 10 3.73 2.92 -14.23
CA SER A 10 3.30 1.63 -13.70
C SER A 10 2.60 1.87 -12.36
N GLY A 11 1.59 1.10 -12.06
CA GLY A 11 0.87 1.30 -10.82
C GLY A 11 -0.20 0.25 -10.57
N GLY A 12 -0.97 0.47 -9.54
CA GLY A 12 -2.03 -0.42 -9.11
C GLY A 12 -3.32 0.28 -8.74
N LEU A 13 -4.40 -0.50 -8.78
CA LEU A 13 -5.68 -0.16 -8.23
C LEU A 13 -5.82 -0.84 -6.86
N ILE A 14 -5.98 -0.05 -5.80
CA ILE A 14 -6.36 -0.55 -4.47
C ILE A 14 -7.85 -0.83 -4.50
N ALA A 15 -8.22 -2.10 -4.65
CA ALA A 15 -9.61 -2.51 -4.79
C ALA A 15 -10.39 -2.43 -3.47
N THR A 16 -9.71 -2.63 -2.36
CA THR A 16 -10.24 -2.53 -0.99
C THR A 16 -9.10 -2.28 -0.01
N TYR A 17 -9.40 -1.70 1.14
CA TYR A 17 -8.47 -1.65 2.27
C TYR A 17 -8.72 -2.77 3.29
N GLN A 18 -9.87 -3.48 3.19
CA GLN A 18 -10.13 -4.62 4.05
C GLN A 18 -9.20 -5.79 3.73
N CYS A 19 -8.67 -6.40 4.77
CA CYS A 19 -7.81 -7.58 4.68
C CYS A 19 -8.00 -8.42 5.96
N GLN A 20 -7.96 -9.73 5.84
CA GLN A 20 -7.96 -10.61 7.03
C GLN A 20 -6.62 -10.54 7.78
N SER A 21 -5.60 -9.98 7.14
CA SER A 21 -4.24 -9.85 7.68
C SER A 21 -3.95 -8.40 8.07
N ALA A 22 -3.21 -8.21 9.17
CA ALA A 22 -2.70 -6.91 9.61
C ALA A 22 -1.16 -6.89 9.59
N CYS A 23 -0.58 -7.21 8.43
CA CYS A 23 0.87 -7.39 8.27
C CYS A 23 1.66 -6.19 8.78
N PRO A 24 2.75 -6.41 9.56
CA PRO A 24 3.49 -5.32 10.23
C PRO A 24 4.29 -4.42 9.28
N HIS A 25 4.38 -4.77 8.00
CA HIS A 25 5.02 -3.94 6.96
C HIS A 25 4.03 -3.29 5.99
N CYS A 26 2.71 -3.44 6.23
CA CYS A 26 1.70 -2.97 5.28
C CYS A 26 1.72 -1.44 5.14
N LEU A 27 1.99 -1.00 3.91
CA LEU A 27 2.07 0.42 3.56
C LEU A 27 0.72 1.13 3.73
N TYR A 28 -0.37 0.49 3.35
CA TYR A 28 -1.72 1.08 3.35
C TYR A 28 -2.52 0.79 4.62
N ARG A 29 -1.91 0.09 5.58
CA ARG A 29 -2.56 -0.29 6.85
C ARG A 29 -3.85 -1.07 6.65
N GLY A 30 -3.92 -1.90 5.60
CA GLY A 30 -4.99 -2.85 5.39
C GLY A 30 -5.16 -3.77 6.61
N GLY A 31 -6.37 -4.19 6.89
CA GLY A 31 -6.64 -5.05 8.05
C GLY A 31 -8.13 -5.33 8.25
N PRO A 32 -8.47 -6.23 9.21
CA PRO A 32 -9.85 -6.64 9.45
C PRO A 32 -10.74 -5.52 10.03
N GLY A 33 -10.14 -4.47 10.59
CA GLY A 33 -10.87 -3.29 11.11
C GLY A 33 -11.13 -2.20 10.07
N ARG A 34 -10.72 -2.39 8.81
CA ARG A 34 -10.99 -1.44 7.74
C ARG A 34 -12.40 -1.61 7.19
N SER A 35 -12.96 -0.54 6.58
CA SER A 35 -14.25 -0.63 5.90
C SER A 35 -14.29 -1.81 4.92
N PRO A 36 -15.40 -2.56 4.84
CA PRO A 36 -15.57 -3.62 3.85
C PRO A 36 -15.83 -3.09 2.43
N ASP A 37 -15.72 -1.79 2.22
CA ASP A 37 -15.91 -1.17 0.91
C ASP A 37 -14.98 -1.81 -0.12
N TYR A 38 -15.53 -2.02 -1.31
CA TYR A 38 -14.82 -2.50 -2.47
C TYR A 38 -15.04 -1.53 -3.64
N VAL A 39 -14.06 -1.41 -4.52
CA VAL A 39 -14.17 -0.54 -5.69
C VAL A 39 -15.34 -0.95 -6.57
N SER A 40 -16.19 -0.01 -6.98
CA SER A 40 -17.23 -0.30 -7.96
C SER A 40 -16.64 -0.46 -9.37
N GLN A 41 -17.35 -1.18 -10.25
CA GLN A 41 -16.92 -1.32 -11.65
C GLN A 41 -16.76 0.05 -12.33
N GLU A 42 -17.67 1.00 -12.07
CA GLU A 42 -17.63 2.34 -12.63
C GLU A 42 -16.40 3.11 -12.14
N MET A 43 -16.08 3.02 -10.84
CA MET A 43 -14.89 3.69 -10.29
C MET A 43 -13.60 3.05 -10.82
N ALA A 44 -13.55 1.72 -10.91
CA ALA A 44 -12.40 1.02 -11.51
C ALA A 44 -12.20 1.46 -12.97
N ALA A 45 -13.28 1.54 -13.76
CA ALA A 45 -13.22 2.01 -15.15
C ALA A 45 -12.74 3.47 -15.24
N ALA A 46 -13.20 4.35 -14.34
CA ALA A 46 -12.74 5.74 -14.28
C ALA A 46 -11.25 5.85 -13.96
N CYS A 47 -10.76 5.09 -12.97
CA CYS A 47 -9.33 5.03 -12.63
C CYS A 47 -8.48 4.51 -13.81
N PHE A 48 -8.92 3.44 -14.46
CA PHE A 48 -8.23 2.88 -15.63
C PHE A 48 -8.22 3.84 -16.81
N ALA A 49 -9.35 4.48 -17.14
CA ALA A 49 -9.42 5.47 -18.21
C ALA A 49 -8.48 6.66 -17.93
N LYS A 50 -8.43 7.13 -16.68
CA LYS A 50 -7.52 8.19 -16.28
C LYS A 50 -6.05 7.77 -16.41
N ALA A 51 -5.68 6.59 -15.94
CA ALA A 51 -4.33 6.05 -16.06
C ALA A 51 -3.91 5.92 -17.53
N LEU A 52 -4.77 5.37 -18.39
CA LEU A 52 -4.55 5.28 -19.83
C LEU A 52 -4.33 6.66 -20.47
N SER A 53 -5.14 7.65 -20.10
CA SER A 53 -5.04 9.02 -20.64
C SER A 53 -3.70 9.69 -20.30
N LEU A 54 -3.07 9.27 -19.21
CA LEU A 54 -1.75 9.75 -18.75
C LEU A 54 -0.59 8.82 -19.15
N GLY A 55 -0.86 7.85 -20.04
CA GLY A 55 0.16 7.01 -20.67
C GLY A 55 0.50 5.71 -19.93
N CYS A 56 -0.22 5.33 -18.88
CA CYS A 56 -0.07 4.04 -18.23
C CYS A 56 -0.94 2.99 -18.91
N ALA A 57 -0.34 2.04 -19.61
CA ALA A 57 -1.04 1.02 -20.39
C ALA A 57 -1.31 -0.29 -19.64
N SER A 58 -0.70 -0.45 -18.45
CA SER A 58 -0.89 -1.65 -17.64
C SER A 58 -0.88 -1.30 -16.15
N MET A 59 -1.74 -1.98 -15.39
CA MET A 59 -1.83 -1.84 -13.93
C MET A 59 -1.97 -3.21 -13.26
N HIS A 60 -1.64 -3.28 -11.98
CA HIS A 60 -2.02 -4.41 -11.14
C HIS A 60 -3.23 -4.06 -10.25
N VAL A 61 -3.82 -5.08 -9.64
CA VAL A 61 -4.88 -4.91 -8.64
C VAL A 61 -4.37 -5.41 -7.30
N GLY A 62 -4.43 -4.56 -6.30
CA GLY A 62 -3.93 -4.88 -4.97
C GLY A 62 -4.78 -4.21 -3.88
N GLY A 63 -4.15 -3.96 -2.72
CA GLY A 63 -4.77 -3.23 -1.62
C GLY A 63 -4.77 -4.01 -0.32
N GLY A 64 -5.96 -4.36 0.21
CA GLY A 64 -6.17 -5.32 1.29
C GLY A 64 -6.06 -6.75 0.78
N GLU A 65 -7.21 -7.45 0.67
CA GLU A 65 -7.28 -8.75 0.03
C GLU A 65 -8.32 -8.71 -1.10
N PRO A 66 -7.90 -8.57 -2.36
CA PRO A 66 -8.84 -8.47 -3.48
C PRO A 66 -9.75 -9.69 -3.66
N LEU A 67 -9.25 -10.90 -3.31
CA LEU A 67 -10.06 -12.13 -3.40
C LEU A 67 -10.97 -12.35 -2.18
N ALA A 68 -11.03 -11.41 -1.22
CA ALA A 68 -12.06 -11.45 -0.17
C ALA A 68 -13.47 -11.19 -0.72
N ASP A 69 -13.57 -10.48 -1.86
CA ASP A 69 -14.80 -10.28 -2.62
C ASP A 69 -14.60 -10.67 -4.10
N PRO A 70 -14.81 -11.94 -4.47
CA PRO A 70 -14.66 -12.38 -5.85
C PRO A 70 -15.61 -11.69 -6.85
N LEU A 71 -16.80 -11.27 -6.41
CA LEU A 71 -17.75 -10.55 -7.27
C LEU A 71 -17.26 -9.12 -7.53
N GLY A 72 -16.74 -8.45 -6.51
CA GLY A 72 -16.08 -7.15 -6.67
C GLY A 72 -14.88 -7.24 -7.61
N LEU A 73 -14.04 -8.28 -7.47
CA LEU A 73 -12.92 -8.50 -8.38
C LEU A 73 -13.38 -8.77 -9.82
N ALA A 74 -14.45 -9.53 -10.02
CA ALA A 74 -15.05 -9.73 -11.35
C ALA A 74 -15.47 -8.39 -11.99
N GLY A 75 -16.02 -7.46 -11.20
CA GLY A 75 -16.32 -6.09 -11.65
C GLY A 75 -15.07 -5.32 -12.10
N VAL A 76 -13.95 -5.46 -11.38
CA VAL A 76 -12.66 -4.84 -11.78
C VAL A 76 -12.13 -5.44 -13.08
N LEU A 77 -12.22 -6.77 -13.24
CA LEU A 77 -11.82 -7.45 -14.48
C LEU A 77 -12.67 -6.97 -15.68
N ALA A 78 -13.99 -6.82 -15.47
CA ALA A 78 -14.89 -6.29 -16.48
C ALA A 78 -14.56 -4.84 -16.85
N ALA A 79 -14.27 -3.98 -15.87
CA ALA A 79 -13.84 -2.60 -16.08
C ALA A 79 -12.53 -2.52 -16.88
N ALA A 80 -11.58 -3.41 -16.60
CA ALA A 80 -10.33 -3.48 -17.34
C ALA A 80 -10.56 -3.88 -18.79
N ALA A 81 -11.43 -4.87 -19.05
CA ALA A 81 -11.80 -5.29 -20.40
C ALA A 81 -12.53 -4.18 -21.17
N GLU A 82 -13.45 -3.45 -20.52
CA GLU A 82 -14.21 -2.33 -21.09
C GLU A 82 -13.30 -1.17 -21.53
N THR A 83 -12.33 -0.81 -20.66
CA THR A 83 -11.42 0.33 -20.90
C THR A 83 -10.22 -0.02 -21.76
N GLY A 84 -9.93 -1.31 -21.93
CA GLY A 84 -8.71 -1.79 -22.58
C GLY A 84 -7.46 -1.70 -21.71
N MET A 85 -7.63 -1.56 -20.39
CA MET A 85 -6.51 -1.62 -19.45
C MET A 85 -5.96 -3.05 -19.37
N HIS A 86 -4.65 -3.20 -19.56
CA HIS A 86 -4.00 -4.49 -19.33
C HIS A 86 -3.74 -4.69 -17.83
N LEU A 87 -4.28 -5.77 -17.26
CA LEU A 87 -3.97 -6.15 -15.88
C LEU A 87 -2.77 -7.10 -15.86
N GLU A 88 -1.69 -6.67 -15.21
CA GLU A 88 -0.45 -7.43 -15.11
C GLU A 88 -0.62 -8.62 -14.15
N TYR A 89 -1.20 -8.38 -13.00
CA TYR A 89 -1.49 -9.38 -11.97
C TYR A 89 -2.52 -8.84 -10.95
N VAL A 90 -3.08 -9.77 -10.18
CA VAL A 90 -3.82 -9.47 -8.95
C VAL A 90 -2.99 -9.94 -7.76
N GLU A 91 -2.85 -9.09 -6.74
CA GLU A 91 -2.17 -9.42 -5.49
C GLU A 91 -3.09 -10.21 -4.56
N THR A 92 -2.54 -11.18 -3.84
CA THR A 92 -3.27 -11.87 -2.78
C THR A 92 -2.36 -12.28 -1.63
N SER A 93 -2.89 -12.19 -0.42
CA SER A 93 -2.27 -12.76 0.78
C SER A 93 -2.52 -14.27 0.93
N ALA A 94 -3.39 -14.85 0.11
CA ALA A 94 -3.90 -16.21 0.21
C ALA A 94 -4.76 -16.48 1.48
N SER A 95 -5.20 -15.46 2.20
CA SER A 95 -5.99 -15.66 3.44
C SER A 95 -7.37 -16.28 3.18
N TRP A 96 -7.94 -16.10 2.00
CA TRP A 96 -9.24 -16.63 1.56
C TRP A 96 -9.23 -18.13 1.27
N TYR A 97 -8.04 -18.72 1.04
CA TYR A 97 -7.92 -20.15 0.67
C TYR A 97 -8.31 -21.07 1.83
N ASP A 98 -9.24 -21.98 1.62
CA ASP A 98 -9.64 -23.01 2.58
C ASP A 98 -9.64 -24.40 1.96
N ASP A 99 -10.13 -24.55 0.74
CA ASP A 99 -10.25 -25.82 0.02
C ASP A 99 -9.62 -25.73 -1.38
N ALA A 100 -8.99 -26.83 -1.82
CA ALA A 100 -8.26 -26.87 -3.07
C ALA A 100 -9.19 -26.85 -4.30
N ASP A 101 -10.27 -27.61 -4.25
CA ASP A 101 -11.19 -27.73 -5.40
C ASP A 101 -11.97 -26.42 -5.57
N GLU A 102 -12.47 -25.82 -4.46
CA GLU A 102 -13.13 -24.51 -4.47
C GLU A 102 -12.21 -23.41 -5.00
N ALA A 103 -10.94 -23.43 -4.61
CA ALA A 103 -9.95 -22.46 -5.07
C ALA A 103 -9.66 -22.60 -6.58
N VAL A 104 -9.57 -23.83 -7.09
CA VAL A 104 -9.38 -24.09 -8.54
C VAL A 104 -10.60 -23.61 -9.33
N GLU A 105 -11.83 -23.91 -8.87
CA GLU A 105 -13.06 -23.47 -9.52
C GLU A 105 -13.14 -21.95 -9.57
N LEU A 106 -12.93 -21.26 -8.45
CA LEU A 106 -12.93 -19.80 -8.36
C LEU A 106 -11.90 -19.17 -9.32
N LEU A 107 -10.67 -19.66 -9.29
CA LEU A 107 -9.61 -19.10 -10.12
C LEU A 107 -9.83 -19.39 -11.62
N ALA A 108 -10.44 -20.53 -11.97
CA ALA A 108 -10.82 -20.84 -13.35
C ALA A 108 -11.95 -19.91 -13.83
N GLU A 109 -12.93 -19.60 -12.97
CA GLU A 109 -13.98 -18.63 -13.27
C GLU A 109 -13.40 -17.23 -13.52
N LEU A 110 -12.60 -16.71 -12.57
CA LEU A 110 -11.95 -15.40 -12.70
C LEU A 110 -11.01 -15.34 -13.93
N ARG A 111 -10.34 -16.45 -14.25
CA ARG A 111 -9.55 -16.54 -15.48
C ARG A 111 -10.40 -16.34 -16.72
N SER A 112 -11.59 -16.92 -16.76
CA SER A 112 -12.51 -16.74 -17.90
C SER A 112 -12.97 -15.29 -18.06
N MET A 113 -12.89 -14.49 -16.98
CA MET A 113 -13.22 -13.06 -16.96
C MET A 113 -12.00 -12.15 -17.18
N GLY A 114 -10.78 -12.72 -17.33
CA GLY A 114 -9.58 -11.96 -17.67
C GLY A 114 -8.46 -11.99 -16.63
N LEU A 115 -8.60 -12.72 -15.51
CA LEU A 115 -7.49 -12.92 -14.56
C LEU A 115 -6.37 -13.73 -15.23
N SER A 116 -5.24 -13.09 -15.51
CA SER A 116 -4.10 -13.72 -16.19
C SER A 116 -3.02 -14.21 -15.24
N SER A 117 -2.80 -13.50 -14.13
CA SER A 117 -1.70 -13.76 -13.19
C SER A 117 -2.04 -13.36 -11.76
N LEU A 118 -1.49 -14.12 -10.80
CA LEU A 118 -1.51 -13.79 -9.38
C LEU A 118 -0.09 -13.52 -8.86
N LEU A 119 0.05 -12.49 -8.06
CA LEU A 119 1.17 -12.31 -7.15
C LEU A 119 0.72 -12.77 -5.75
N VAL A 120 1.35 -13.83 -5.23
CA VAL A 120 1.00 -14.40 -3.93
C VAL A 120 2.03 -13.97 -2.88
N SER A 121 1.57 -13.34 -1.81
CA SER A 121 2.42 -12.87 -0.73
C SER A 121 3.07 -14.02 0.02
N LEU A 122 4.41 -14.01 0.13
CA LEU A 122 5.20 -15.01 0.86
C LEU A 122 6.31 -14.30 1.62
N SER A 123 6.15 -14.11 2.92
CA SER A 123 7.18 -13.54 3.78
C SER A 123 6.94 -13.82 5.26
N PRO A 124 7.93 -13.61 6.13
CA PRO A 124 7.77 -13.68 7.58
C PRO A 124 6.66 -12.78 8.12
N MET A 125 6.45 -11.62 7.49
CA MET A 125 5.45 -10.66 7.88
C MET A 125 4.02 -11.12 7.55
N HIS A 126 3.83 -11.86 6.45
CA HIS A 126 2.53 -12.45 6.08
C HIS A 126 2.23 -13.71 6.89
N ASN A 127 3.24 -14.53 7.20
CA ASN A 127 3.08 -15.78 7.93
C ASN A 127 2.54 -15.59 9.35
N GLY A 128 2.61 -14.38 9.90
CA GLY A 128 1.94 -14.02 11.15
C GLY A 128 0.41 -14.10 11.09
N PHE A 129 -0.17 -14.13 9.89
CA PHE A 129 -1.62 -14.11 9.64
C PHE A 129 -2.08 -15.25 8.73
N VAL A 130 -1.23 -15.71 7.81
CA VAL A 130 -1.56 -16.72 6.82
C VAL A 130 -0.59 -17.89 6.95
N PRO A 131 -1.08 -19.10 7.30
CA PRO A 131 -0.25 -20.30 7.34
C PRO A 131 0.36 -20.59 5.97
N LEU A 132 1.60 -21.13 5.94
CA LEU A 132 2.29 -21.40 4.69
C LEU A 132 1.49 -22.34 3.76
N ARG A 133 0.73 -23.30 4.33
CA ARG A 133 -0.12 -24.22 3.55
C ARG A 133 -1.13 -23.46 2.65
N LYS A 134 -1.69 -22.35 3.13
CA LYS A 134 -2.63 -21.53 2.33
C LYS A 134 -1.93 -20.86 1.14
N THR A 135 -0.75 -20.28 1.38
CA THR A 135 0.08 -19.69 0.32
C THR A 135 0.45 -20.72 -0.76
N LEU A 136 0.91 -21.91 -0.33
CA LEU A 136 1.25 -22.98 -1.26
C LEU A 136 0.00 -23.53 -1.98
N GLY A 137 -1.12 -23.67 -1.26
CA GLY A 137 -2.39 -24.11 -1.83
C GLY A 137 -2.91 -23.16 -2.94
N VAL A 138 -2.85 -21.85 -2.73
CA VAL A 138 -3.20 -20.87 -3.79
C VAL A 138 -2.28 -21.00 -5.00
N ILE A 139 -0.97 -21.20 -4.80
CA ILE A 139 -0.02 -21.38 -5.90
C ILE A 139 -0.36 -22.65 -6.72
N GLU A 140 -0.70 -23.75 -6.04
CA GLU A 140 -1.09 -25.01 -6.68
C GLU A 140 -2.44 -24.87 -7.42
N ALA A 141 -3.45 -24.26 -6.77
CA ALA A 141 -4.75 -24.00 -7.36
C ALA A 141 -4.66 -23.08 -8.60
N ALA A 142 -3.86 -22.03 -8.55
CA ALA A 142 -3.64 -21.15 -9.69
C ALA A 142 -3.04 -21.89 -10.88
N ARG A 143 -2.05 -22.74 -10.65
CA ARG A 143 -1.45 -23.59 -11.70
C ARG A 143 -2.47 -24.55 -12.29
N ALA A 144 -3.29 -25.20 -11.46
CA ALA A 144 -4.34 -26.13 -11.90
C ALA A 144 -5.43 -25.40 -12.72
N ALA A 145 -5.82 -24.18 -12.31
CA ALA A 145 -6.76 -23.34 -13.04
C ALA A 145 -6.16 -22.71 -14.32
N GLY A 146 -4.85 -22.84 -14.55
CA GLY A 146 -4.15 -22.24 -15.68
C GLY A 146 -3.94 -20.72 -15.57
N VAL A 147 -3.95 -20.18 -14.33
CA VAL A 147 -3.58 -18.81 -13.99
C VAL A 147 -2.08 -18.77 -13.73
N ALA A 148 -1.36 -17.83 -14.35
CA ALA A 148 0.05 -17.62 -14.04
C ALA A 148 0.19 -17.18 -12.59
N VAL A 149 1.26 -17.60 -11.91
CA VAL A 149 1.45 -17.29 -10.48
C VAL A 149 2.92 -17.14 -10.16
N PHE A 150 3.24 -16.14 -9.35
CA PHE A 150 4.57 -15.93 -8.79
C PHE A 150 4.49 -15.49 -7.33
N PRO A 151 5.33 -16.10 -6.46
CA PRO A 151 5.39 -15.68 -5.06
C PRO A 151 6.17 -14.37 -4.93
N TRP A 152 5.60 -13.40 -4.24
CA TRP A 152 6.31 -12.19 -3.88
C TRP A 152 7.21 -12.45 -2.68
N GLN A 153 8.52 -12.19 -2.86
CA GLN A 153 9.58 -12.43 -1.88
C GLN A 153 9.89 -13.93 -1.65
N GLU A 154 9.86 -14.73 -2.72
CA GLU A 154 10.18 -16.17 -2.69
C GLU A 154 11.47 -16.51 -1.92
N HIS A 155 12.45 -15.61 -1.90
CA HIS A 155 13.70 -15.79 -1.17
C HIS A 155 13.55 -15.93 0.36
N PHE A 156 12.36 -15.67 0.92
CA PHE A 156 12.02 -15.96 2.32
C PHE A 156 11.38 -17.33 2.52
N LEU A 157 11.16 -18.12 1.47
CA LEU A 157 10.49 -19.42 1.58
C LEU A 157 11.20 -20.33 2.60
N ALA A 158 12.53 -20.40 2.58
CA ALA A 158 13.28 -21.23 3.52
C ALA A 158 13.10 -20.77 5.00
N ASP A 159 12.99 -19.46 5.23
CA ASP A 159 12.78 -18.93 6.57
C ASP A 159 11.38 -19.31 7.08
N VAL A 160 10.35 -19.22 6.22
CA VAL A 160 8.97 -19.57 6.56
C VAL A 160 8.84 -21.10 6.72
N GLN A 161 9.49 -21.89 5.89
CA GLN A 161 9.51 -23.36 6.01
C GLN A 161 10.22 -23.89 7.27
N ALA A 162 10.95 -23.03 7.98
CA ALA A 162 11.56 -23.39 9.26
C ALA A 162 10.53 -23.57 10.39
N PHE A 163 9.26 -23.28 10.13
CA PHE A 163 8.13 -23.36 11.04
C PHE A 163 7.07 -24.34 10.55
N ASP A 164 6.09 -24.65 11.43
CA ASP A 164 4.95 -25.50 11.07
C ASP A 164 4.12 -24.85 9.95
N PRO A 165 3.96 -25.49 8.79
CA PRO A 165 3.20 -24.94 7.67
C PRO A 165 1.69 -24.81 7.94
N GLU A 166 1.15 -25.55 8.91
CA GLU A 166 -0.27 -25.54 9.26
C GLU A 166 -0.66 -24.36 10.19
N ALA A 167 0.34 -23.75 10.85
CA ALA A 167 0.12 -22.69 11.82
C ALA A 167 0.59 -21.32 11.33
N THR A 168 0.03 -20.25 11.91
CA THR A 168 0.57 -18.90 11.80
C THR A 168 1.67 -18.69 12.84
N HIS A 169 2.69 -17.90 12.48
CA HIS A 169 3.83 -17.62 13.35
C HIS A 169 4.03 -16.11 13.44
N PRO A 170 3.76 -15.49 14.61
CA PRO A 170 3.94 -14.05 14.78
C PRO A 170 5.40 -13.67 14.52
N PHE A 171 5.64 -12.44 14.11
CA PHE A 171 6.97 -11.96 13.76
C PHE A 171 7.99 -12.14 14.92
N ALA A 172 7.52 -12.10 16.17
CA ALA A 172 8.35 -12.39 17.35
C ALA A 172 8.98 -13.79 17.31
N ALA A 173 8.28 -14.82 16.78
CA ALA A 173 8.84 -16.16 16.63
C ALA A 173 10.03 -16.18 15.67
N TYR A 174 10.04 -15.32 14.67
CA TYR A 174 11.19 -15.15 13.77
C TYR A 174 12.38 -14.49 14.48
N LEU A 175 12.13 -13.51 15.36
CA LEU A 175 13.18 -12.92 16.19
C LEU A 175 13.78 -13.94 17.16
N ASP A 176 12.96 -14.78 17.77
CA ASP A 176 13.41 -15.85 18.66
C ASP A 176 14.28 -16.89 17.93
N ARG A 177 13.94 -17.20 16.65
CA ARG A 177 14.65 -18.21 15.86
C ARG A 177 15.91 -17.68 15.17
N PHE A 178 15.82 -16.48 14.57
CA PHE A 178 16.87 -15.93 13.70
C PHE A 178 17.65 -14.79 14.36
N GLY A 179 17.24 -14.37 15.55
CA GLY A 179 17.90 -13.33 16.35
C GLY A 179 17.27 -11.95 16.18
N PRO A 180 17.62 -11.00 17.10
CA PRO A 180 17.05 -9.66 17.14
C PRO A 180 17.41 -8.79 15.92
N ASP A 181 18.49 -9.14 15.19
CA ASP A 181 18.93 -8.43 13.99
C ASP A 181 18.19 -8.86 12.72
N TYR A 182 17.27 -9.83 12.80
CA TYR A 182 16.54 -10.36 11.67
C TYR A 182 15.80 -9.27 10.84
N PRO A 183 15.19 -8.22 11.43
CA PRO A 183 14.62 -7.13 10.64
C PRO A 183 15.68 -6.39 9.78
N ALA A 184 16.89 -6.21 10.28
CA ALA A 184 17.98 -5.62 9.49
C ALA A 184 18.40 -6.54 8.34
N GLU A 185 18.35 -7.86 8.54
CA GLU A 185 18.59 -8.84 7.48
C GLU A 185 17.52 -8.78 6.39
N ILE A 186 16.24 -8.66 6.76
CA ILE A 186 15.14 -8.45 5.81
C ILE A 186 15.43 -7.24 4.92
N LEU A 187 15.78 -6.09 5.50
CA LEU A 187 16.09 -4.87 4.73
C LEU A 187 17.31 -5.02 3.81
N ARG A 188 18.26 -5.91 4.12
CA ARG A 188 19.39 -6.22 3.22
C ARG A 188 18.99 -7.15 2.06
N ARG A 189 18.01 -8.03 2.29
CA ARG A 189 17.58 -9.04 1.30
C ARG A 189 16.53 -8.52 0.33
N THR A 190 15.74 -7.53 0.74
CA THR A 190 14.65 -7.00 -0.08
C THR A 190 14.41 -5.52 0.18
N TRP A 191 13.95 -4.85 -0.86
CA TRP A 191 13.47 -3.48 -0.71
C TRP A 191 12.08 -3.48 -0.05
N ILE A 192 11.92 -2.67 0.98
CA ILE A 192 10.64 -2.39 1.64
C ILE A 192 10.46 -0.88 1.69
N HIS A 193 9.33 -0.41 1.20
CA HIS A 193 8.97 0.99 1.36
C HIS A 193 8.68 1.29 2.84
N LEU A 194 9.43 2.22 3.43
CA LEU A 194 9.22 2.64 4.80
C LEU A 194 8.05 3.61 4.87
N GLY A 195 6.89 3.09 5.18
CA GLY A 195 5.61 3.78 5.32
C GLY A 195 4.59 2.91 6.04
N GLY A 196 3.45 3.48 6.40
CA GLY A 196 2.40 2.76 7.10
C GLY A 196 2.87 2.11 8.40
N ARG A 197 2.69 0.78 8.54
CA ARG A 197 3.16 0.02 9.71
C ARG A 197 4.64 -0.35 9.69
N ALA A 198 5.33 -0.22 8.55
CA ALA A 198 6.73 -0.61 8.44
C ALA A 198 7.67 0.20 9.36
N PHE A 199 7.30 1.42 9.73
CA PHE A 199 8.09 2.22 10.67
C PHE A 199 8.25 1.51 12.00
N ASP A 200 7.18 0.98 12.59
CA ASP A 200 7.23 0.30 13.89
C ASP A 200 8.04 -1.00 13.82
N LEU A 201 7.90 -1.74 12.72
CA LEU A 201 8.63 -2.99 12.51
C LEU A 201 10.15 -2.76 12.44
N PHE A 202 10.59 -1.71 11.74
CA PHE A 202 12.00 -1.52 11.43
C PHE A 202 12.69 -0.46 12.29
N ALA A 203 11.96 0.36 13.07
CA ALA A 203 12.56 1.34 13.97
C ALA A 203 13.61 0.76 14.94
N PRO A 204 13.44 -0.45 15.51
CA PRO A 204 14.45 -1.01 16.41
C PRO A 204 15.83 -1.19 15.78
N VAL A 205 15.90 -1.47 14.48
CA VAL A 205 17.17 -1.69 13.76
C VAL A 205 17.65 -0.50 12.94
N LEU A 206 16.76 0.43 12.60
CA LEU A 206 17.10 1.68 11.90
C LEU A 206 17.51 2.80 12.86
N GLY A 207 16.99 2.77 14.09
CA GLY A 207 17.13 3.84 15.06
C GLY A 207 16.25 5.05 14.75
N ARG A 208 15.96 5.82 15.79
CA ARG A 208 15.21 7.08 15.68
C ARG A 208 16.13 8.26 15.95
N LYS A 209 15.88 9.38 15.27
CA LYS A 209 16.61 10.63 15.39
C LYS A 209 15.69 11.72 15.94
N PRO A 210 16.19 12.68 16.72
CA PRO A 210 15.39 13.83 17.12
C PRO A 210 14.94 14.64 15.90
N VAL A 211 13.84 15.37 16.06
CA VAL A 211 13.21 16.11 14.94
C VAL A 211 14.18 17.10 14.28
N GLU A 212 15.05 17.74 15.06
CA GLU A 212 16.05 18.70 14.55
C GLU A 212 17.02 18.03 13.57
N ALA A 213 17.43 16.80 13.85
CA ALA A 213 18.30 16.04 12.97
C ALA A 213 17.56 15.61 11.68
N ILE A 214 16.30 15.20 11.81
CA ILE A 214 15.45 14.86 10.64
C ILE A 214 15.29 16.08 9.71
N LEU A 215 14.99 17.27 10.29
CA LEU A 215 14.84 18.51 9.51
C LEU A 215 16.15 18.95 8.86
N ALA A 216 17.27 18.81 9.56
CA ALA A 216 18.60 19.17 9.03
C ALA A 216 19.08 18.26 7.88
N GLU A 217 18.67 16.98 7.89
CA GLU A 217 19.03 16.01 6.85
C GLU A 217 18.02 15.99 5.68
N ALA A 218 16.83 16.58 5.86
CA ALA A 218 15.78 16.53 4.86
C ALA A 218 16.15 17.33 3.60
N SER A 219 15.65 16.86 2.45
CA SER A 219 15.65 17.65 1.22
C SER A 219 14.82 18.93 1.38
N ALA A 220 15.17 19.96 0.61
CA ALA A 220 14.46 21.25 0.65
C ALA A 220 12.99 21.14 0.31
N ASP A 221 12.60 20.13 -0.49
CA ASP A 221 11.22 19.84 -0.87
C ASP A 221 11.00 18.34 -1.04
N CYS A 222 9.73 17.94 -1.17
CA CYS A 222 9.32 16.56 -1.49
C CYS A 222 8.79 16.43 -2.94
N ARG A 223 9.03 17.40 -3.80
CA ARG A 223 8.51 17.45 -5.18
C ARG A 223 8.87 16.19 -5.96
N ARG A 224 10.11 15.77 -5.89
CA ARG A 224 10.59 14.59 -6.60
C ARG A 224 9.86 13.33 -6.20
N GLU A 225 9.66 13.13 -4.90
CA GLU A 225 8.93 11.97 -4.37
C GLU A 225 7.44 12.05 -4.74
N LEU A 226 6.81 13.21 -4.57
CA LEU A 226 5.38 13.39 -4.85
C LEU A 226 5.03 13.27 -6.34
N SER A 227 5.94 13.64 -7.22
CA SER A 227 5.76 13.53 -8.68
C SER A 227 6.26 12.20 -9.25
N ASP A 228 6.79 11.30 -8.41
CA ASP A 228 7.25 9.98 -8.87
C ASP A 228 6.06 9.08 -9.19
N ALA A 229 5.84 8.89 -10.47
CA ALA A 229 4.81 8.01 -11.02
C ALA A 229 5.40 6.72 -11.61
N SER A 230 6.62 6.35 -11.23
CA SER A 230 7.26 5.09 -11.64
C SER A 230 6.54 3.87 -11.06
N HIS A 231 5.94 4.04 -9.87
CA HIS A 231 5.02 3.10 -9.25
C HIS A 231 4.00 3.88 -8.41
N PHE A 232 2.74 3.93 -8.85
CA PHE A 232 1.68 4.71 -8.22
C PHE A 232 0.50 3.82 -7.82
N HIS A 233 -0.40 4.35 -7.00
CA HIS A 233 -1.69 3.71 -6.72
C HIS A 233 -2.84 4.70 -6.85
N MET A 234 -3.95 4.21 -7.38
CA MET A 234 -5.28 4.81 -7.26
C MET A 234 -6.13 3.89 -6.38
N ASP A 235 -7.10 4.42 -5.66
CA ASP A 235 -7.89 3.62 -4.75
C ASP A 235 -9.38 3.55 -5.10
N LEU A 236 -10.11 2.75 -4.32
CA LEU A 236 -11.54 2.49 -4.50
C LEU A 236 -12.41 3.76 -4.42
N TYR A 237 -11.88 4.86 -3.89
CA TYR A 237 -12.59 6.15 -3.79
C TYR A 237 -12.24 7.10 -4.94
N GLY A 238 -11.38 6.68 -5.86
CA GLY A 238 -10.88 7.49 -6.97
C GLY A 238 -9.81 8.49 -6.55
N ASP A 239 -9.08 8.16 -5.49
CA ASP A 239 -7.95 8.95 -5.01
C ASP A 239 -6.63 8.41 -5.56
N TYR A 240 -5.73 9.32 -5.93
CA TYR A 240 -4.35 9.01 -6.32
C TYR A 240 -3.43 9.22 -5.13
N VAL A 241 -2.59 8.23 -4.84
CA VAL A 241 -1.59 8.29 -3.76
C VAL A 241 -0.25 8.77 -4.32
N PRO A 242 0.14 10.04 -4.10
CA PRO A 242 1.38 10.57 -4.68
C PRO A 242 2.62 9.97 -4.04
N GLY A 243 3.54 9.48 -4.85
CA GLY A 243 4.86 9.00 -4.44
C GLY A 243 4.86 7.91 -3.35
N LEU A 244 3.83 7.07 -3.28
CA LEU A 244 3.62 6.08 -2.22
C LEU A 244 3.47 6.70 -0.81
N CYS A 245 3.13 7.99 -0.71
CA CYS A 245 2.86 8.67 0.55
C CYS A 245 1.48 8.25 1.11
N SER A 246 1.36 7.02 1.59
CA SER A 246 0.10 6.44 2.08
C SER A 246 -0.59 7.34 3.12
N GLY A 247 -1.93 7.45 3.02
CA GLY A 247 -2.72 8.39 3.80
C GLY A 247 -2.67 9.84 3.30
N LEU A 248 -1.96 10.11 2.21
CA LEU A 248 -1.96 11.39 1.49
C LEU A 248 -2.50 11.14 0.09
N ALA A 249 -3.41 11.98 -0.38
CA ALA A 249 -4.12 11.76 -1.62
C ALA A 249 -4.42 13.05 -2.38
N CYS A 250 -4.63 12.94 -3.68
CA CYS A 250 -5.38 13.90 -4.48
C CYS A 250 -6.38 13.15 -5.37
N ARG A 251 -7.41 13.84 -5.86
CA ARG A 251 -8.37 13.21 -6.77
C ARG A 251 -7.69 12.80 -8.06
N ALA A 252 -7.93 11.57 -8.52
CA ALA A 252 -7.38 11.10 -9.79
C ALA A 252 -7.80 12.00 -10.97
N ASP A 253 -9.01 12.57 -10.92
CA ASP A 253 -9.52 13.48 -11.95
C ASP A 253 -8.70 14.76 -12.10
N ASP A 254 -8.03 15.21 -11.04
CA ASP A 254 -7.22 16.45 -11.06
C ASP A 254 -5.80 16.22 -11.63
N LEU A 255 -5.41 14.96 -11.88
CA LEU A 255 -4.13 14.67 -12.53
C LEU A 255 -4.09 15.18 -13.99
N GLY A 256 -2.91 15.43 -14.51
CA GLY A 256 -2.69 15.95 -15.86
C GLY A 256 -2.70 17.48 -15.94
N ALA A 257 -3.03 18.16 -14.84
CA ALA A 257 -2.93 19.62 -14.67
C ALA A 257 -2.21 19.94 -13.35
N PRO A 258 -1.69 21.18 -13.20
CA PRO A 258 -1.15 21.62 -11.92
C PRO A 258 -2.22 21.54 -10.83
N LEU A 259 -1.91 20.91 -9.69
CA LEU A 259 -2.85 20.79 -8.57
C LEU A 259 -3.15 22.18 -7.99
N ASP A 260 -4.42 22.41 -7.66
CA ASP A 260 -4.87 23.66 -7.05
C ASP A 260 -4.36 23.78 -5.61
N PRO A 261 -3.54 24.81 -5.27
CA PRO A 261 -3.00 24.97 -3.92
C PRO A 261 -4.07 25.23 -2.84
N GLU A 262 -5.21 25.79 -3.20
CA GLU A 262 -6.31 26.02 -2.25
C GLU A 262 -7.00 24.69 -1.90
N ARG A 263 -7.08 23.77 -2.85
CA ARG A 263 -7.66 22.43 -2.64
C ARG A 263 -6.67 21.44 -2.03
N TYR A 264 -5.37 21.62 -2.32
CA TYR A 264 -4.31 20.71 -1.90
C TYR A 264 -3.17 21.43 -1.15
N PRO A 265 -3.46 22.09 -0.01
CA PRO A 265 -2.49 22.90 0.73
C PRO A 265 -1.35 22.06 1.31
N ILE A 266 -1.58 20.82 1.77
CA ILE A 266 -0.55 19.95 2.32
C ILE A 266 0.41 19.49 1.21
N LEU A 267 -0.12 18.99 0.09
CA LEU A 267 0.68 18.58 -1.06
C LEU A 267 1.50 19.75 -1.60
N THR A 268 0.92 20.95 -1.66
CA THR A 268 1.61 22.17 -2.07
C THR A 268 2.75 22.51 -1.11
N THR A 269 2.50 22.52 0.19
CA THR A 269 3.52 22.79 1.20
C THR A 269 4.66 21.78 1.12
N LEU A 270 4.36 20.50 1.03
CA LEU A 270 5.36 19.45 0.90
C LEU A 270 6.15 19.57 -0.42
N ALA A 271 5.49 19.92 -1.51
CA ALA A 271 6.14 20.10 -2.82
C ALA A 271 7.03 21.35 -2.91
N GLU A 272 6.77 22.37 -2.10
CA GLU A 272 7.50 23.65 -2.15
C GLU A 272 8.52 23.82 -1.03
N SER A 273 8.22 23.32 0.16
CA SER A 273 9.01 23.55 1.38
C SER A 273 9.33 22.27 2.15
N GLY A 274 8.94 21.12 1.61
CA GLY A 274 9.26 19.80 2.18
C GLY A 274 8.72 19.59 3.58
N ILE A 275 9.36 18.70 4.30
CA ILE A 275 8.96 18.37 5.68
C ILE A 275 9.18 19.54 6.63
N SER A 276 10.18 20.40 6.38
CA SER A 276 10.47 21.56 7.22
C SER A 276 9.32 22.56 7.21
N GLY A 277 8.84 22.93 6.00
CA GLY A 277 7.69 23.82 5.86
C GLY A 277 6.40 23.20 6.43
N PHE A 278 6.22 21.89 6.25
CA PHE A 278 5.05 21.20 6.79
C PHE A 278 5.07 21.10 8.33
N TYR A 279 6.26 20.91 8.91
CA TYR A 279 6.46 20.95 10.36
C TYR A 279 6.15 22.34 10.94
N GLU A 280 6.67 23.41 10.34
CA GLU A 280 6.40 24.79 10.73
C GLU A 280 4.90 25.11 10.62
N TYR A 281 4.25 24.69 9.55
CA TYR A 281 2.81 24.84 9.34
C TYR A 281 2.01 24.19 10.47
N ALA A 282 2.29 22.92 10.78
CA ALA A 282 1.59 22.19 11.84
C ALA A 282 1.83 22.81 13.22
N ALA A 283 3.08 23.20 13.53
CA ALA A 283 3.42 23.84 14.80
C ALA A 283 2.72 25.18 14.99
N SER A 284 2.54 25.95 13.90
CA SER A 284 1.92 27.27 13.96
C SER A 284 0.40 27.26 14.09
N LEU A 285 -0.27 26.26 13.47
CA LEU A 285 -1.72 26.18 13.41
C LEU A 285 -2.34 25.36 14.54
N GLU A 286 -1.75 24.21 14.86
CA GLU A 286 -2.37 23.17 15.68
C GLU A 286 -1.50 22.76 16.88
N GLU A 287 -0.51 23.58 17.23
CA GLU A 287 0.38 23.33 18.38
C GLU A 287 1.02 21.93 18.36
N TYR A 288 1.37 21.42 17.16
CA TYR A 288 1.96 20.10 17.00
C TYR A 288 3.23 19.94 17.86
N GLN A 289 3.29 18.84 18.62
CA GLN A 289 4.45 18.45 19.40
C GLN A 289 5.02 17.14 18.86
N PRO A 290 6.28 17.11 18.44
CA PRO A 290 6.90 15.88 17.93
C PRO A 290 7.02 14.81 19.02
N LEU A 291 7.07 13.54 18.60
CA LEU A 291 7.26 12.41 19.49
C LEU A 291 8.59 12.53 20.25
N PRO A 292 8.60 12.36 21.58
CA PRO A 292 9.84 12.46 22.39
C PRO A 292 10.92 11.46 21.96
N GLY A 293 10.53 10.32 21.39
CA GLY A 293 11.44 9.29 20.87
C GLY A 293 12.05 9.61 19.50
N GLY A 294 11.61 10.68 18.86
CA GLY A 294 12.02 11.04 17.51
C GLY A 294 11.45 10.11 16.41
N TYR A 295 12.09 10.11 15.25
CA TYR A 295 11.60 9.47 14.01
C TYR A 295 12.69 8.72 13.27
N VAL A 296 12.33 7.67 12.55
CA VAL A 296 13.24 6.94 11.67
C VAL A 296 13.71 7.83 10.51
N ASN A 297 12.79 8.59 9.92
CA ASN A 297 13.08 9.49 8.79
C ASN A 297 11.99 10.58 8.64
N LYS A 298 12.17 11.45 7.64
CA LYS A 298 11.23 12.54 7.32
C LYS A 298 9.80 12.05 7.02
N CYS A 299 9.64 10.83 6.48
CA CYS A 299 8.31 10.31 6.11
C CYS A 299 7.51 9.86 7.35
N GLU A 300 8.17 9.32 8.38
CA GLU A 300 7.51 9.02 9.65
C GLU A 300 7.07 10.31 10.38
N LEU A 301 7.92 11.34 10.41
CA LEU A 301 7.55 12.67 10.92
C LEU A 301 6.35 13.24 10.14
N CYS A 302 6.37 13.16 8.82
CA CYS A 302 5.25 13.60 7.98
C CYS A 302 3.95 12.83 8.29
N GLN A 303 4.03 11.51 8.48
CA GLN A 303 2.88 10.68 8.84
C GLN A 303 2.31 11.05 10.21
N ASP A 304 3.17 11.33 11.18
CA ASP A 304 2.78 11.75 12.54
C ASP A 304 2.10 13.14 12.54
N ILE A 305 2.63 14.10 11.78
CA ILE A 305 2.00 15.42 11.60
C ILE A 305 0.60 15.24 10.99
N ARG A 306 0.46 14.46 9.92
CA ARG A 306 -0.83 14.22 9.28
C ARG A 306 -1.83 13.54 10.20
N ARG A 307 -1.39 12.60 11.04
CA ARG A 307 -2.21 12.00 12.08
C ARG A 307 -2.72 13.06 13.05
N HIS A 308 -1.83 13.92 13.56
CA HIS A 308 -2.20 15.01 14.48
C HIS A 308 -3.27 15.92 13.87
N LEU A 309 -3.10 16.34 12.61
CA LEU A 309 -4.07 17.18 11.90
C LEU A 309 -5.42 16.48 11.76
N THR A 310 -5.43 15.18 11.48
CA THR A 310 -6.64 14.36 11.39
C THR A 310 -7.36 14.26 12.74
N GLU A 311 -6.63 14.01 13.83
CA GLU A 311 -7.17 13.96 15.19
C GLU A 311 -7.78 15.29 15.65
N ARG A 312 -7.29 16.41 15.13
CA ARG A 312 -7.84 17.75 15.36
C ARG A 312 -9.07 18.09 14.50
N GLY A 313 -9.51 17.18 13.66
CA GLY A 313 -10.70 17.34 12.84
C GLY A 313 -10.43 17.95 11.45
N TRP A 314 -9.20 17.92 10.98
CA TRP A 314 -8.85 18.44 9.65
C TRP A 314 -9.01 17.39 8.55
N PHE A 315 -9.96 16.49 8.72
CA PHE A 315 -10.33 15.47 7.75
C PHE A 315 -11.31 15.95 6.66
N GLU A 316 -11.75 17.20 6.71
CA GLU A 316 -12.45 17.84 5.59
C GLU A 316 -11.51 18.12 4.40
N SER A 317 -10.19 18.05 4.65
CA SER A 317 -9.21 18.08 3.58
C SER A 317 -9.26 16.78 2.77
N THR A 318 -9.43 16.91 1.46
CA THR A 318 -9.40 15.77 0.52
C THR A 318 -8.03 15.10 0.45
N GLU A 319 -7.00 15.68 1.06
CA GLU A 319 -5.62 15.20 1.03
C GLU A 319 -5.31 14.16 2.11
N LEU A 320 -6.06 14.17 3.24
CA LEU A 320 -5.85 13.23 4.34
C LEU A 320 -6.80 12.04 4.19
N ALA A 321 -6.55 11.23 3.17
CA ALA A 321 -7.43 10.14 2.76
C ALA A 321 -6.65 8.81 2.53
N PRO A 322 -7.30 7.67 2.79
CA PRO A 322 -8.56 7.54 3.52
C PRO A 322 -8.38 7.82 5.03
N VAL A 323 -9.39 8.39 5.67
CA VAL A 323 -9.31 8.80 7.09
C VAL A 323 -8.99 7.63 8.03
N GLU A 324 -9.51 6.43 7.74
CA GLU A 324 -9.23 5.22 8.53
C GLU A 324 -7.74 4.83 8.52
N PHE A 325 -6.94 5.31 7.59
CA PHE A 325 -5.49 5.13 7.64
C PHE A 325 -4.91 5.69 8.94
N TYR A 326 -5.42 6.82 9.40
CA TYR A 326 -4.95 7.49 10.61
C TYR A 326 -5.55 6.91 11.89
N ALA A 327 -6.77 6.40 11.85
CA ALA A 327 -7.39 5.73 12.99
C ALA A 327 -6.69 4.42 13.40
N ALA A 328 -5.89 3.84 12.50
CA ALA A 328 -5.11 2.62 12.73
C ALA A 328 -3.64 2.92 13.14
N LEU A 329 -3.32 4.17 13.45
CA LEU A 329 -1.97 4.61 13.89
C LEU A 329 -1.76 4.47 15.39
#